data_0a026a68551698abfbf34222fe4ed34d
#
_entry.id   0a026a68551698abfbf34222fe4ed34d
#
_cell.length_a   1.000
_cell.length_b   1.000
_cell.length_c   1.000
_cell.angle_alpha   90.00
_cell.angle_beta   90.00
_cell.angle_gamma   90.00
#
_symmetry.space_group_name_H-M   'P 1'
#
loop_
_entity.id
_entity.type
_entity.pdbx_description
1 polymer ?
#
loop_
_entity_poly.entity_id
_entity_poly.type
_entity_poly.pdbx_seq_one_letter_code
_entity_poly.pdbx_strand_id
1 'polypeptide(L)'
;MVENRRNLYPQNKQRFNLFAWNVRTTNDSVNWRRPERATAIISRELGSANIDIFALSEVRRESTGNVIEKGHTIYWSGGVTKEAGVGFAISNRLINNTTIDLLPVSDRIMVLRLTSGDFLKIVSVYGPTMQRPDNEKELFYESLNQVINST
;
A
#
# COMPACT_ATOMS: atom_id res chain seq x y z
N MET A 1 -12.28 31.40 -42.12
CA MET A 1 -12.57 30.19 -41.31
C MET A 1 -11.45 30.02 -40.30
N VAL A 2 -11.69 30.35 -39.06
CA VAL A 2 -10.70 30.15 -37.98
C VAL A 2 -10.97 28.75 -37.43
N GLU A 3 -10.10 27.83 -37.74
CA GLU A 3 -10.13 26.46 -37.24
C GLU A 3 -9.89 26.48 -35.74
N ASN A 4 -10.90 26.17 -34.97
CA ASN A 4 -10.86 26.08 -33.51
C ASN A 4 -10.03 24.85 -33.14
N ARG A 5 -8.72 25.02 -32.98
CA ARG A 5 -7.84 23.99 -32.41
C ARG A 5 -8.30 23.72 -31.00
N ARG A 6 -9.16 22.75 -30.83
CA ARG A 6 -9.52 22.18 -29.53
C ARG A 6 -8.20 21.74 -28.87
N ASN A 7 -7.93 22.33 -27.71
CA ASN A 7 -6.82 21.95 -26.86
C ASN A 7 -6.82 20.44 -26.64
N LEU A 8 -5.91 19.74 -27.31
CA LEU A 8 -5.68 18.29 -27.21
C LEU A 8 -4.85 17.92 -25.96
N TYR A 9 -4.79 18.80 -24.98
CA TYR A 9 -4.15 18.46 -23.70
C TYR A 9 -5.19 17.80 -22.82
N PRO A 10 -4.97 16.52 -22.39
CA PRO A 10 -5.86 15.87 -21.44
C PRO A 10 -5.89 16.71 -20.17
N GLN A 11 -7.02 17.28 -19.87
CA GLN A 11 -7.31 18.05 -18.67
C GLN A 11 -7.15 17.12 -17.46
N ASN A 12 -6.33 17.50 -16.49
CA ASN A 12 -6.18 16.87 -15.18
C ASN A 12 -5.66 15.41 -15.13
N LYS A 13 -4.41 15.17 -15.50
CA LYS A 13 -3.70 14.00 -15.02
C LYS A 13 -3.42 14.20 -13.53
N GLN A 14 -4.14 13.47 -12.70
CA GLN A 14 -3.86 13.43 -11.27
C GLN A 14 -2.48 12.81 -11.05
N ARG A 15 -1.60 13.50 -10.33
CA ARG A 15 -0.27 13.01 -9.99
C ARG A 15 -0.29 12.48 -8.57
N PHE A 16 0.31 11.33 -8.36
CA PHE A 16 0.51 10.72 -7.07
C PHE A 16 2.00 10.55 -6.78
N ASN A 17 2.38 10.82 -5.55
CA ASN A 17 3.70 10.46 -5.05
C ASN A 17 3.60 9.07 -4.43
N LEU A 18 4.18 8.08 -5.12
CA LEU A 18 4.18 6.68 -4.72
C LEU A 18 5.58 6.24 -4.32
N PHE A 19 5.69 5.60 -3.15
CA PHE A 19 6.92 5.03 -2.62
C PHE A 19 6.70 3.64 -2.05
N ALA A 20 7.79 2.94 -1.76
CA ALA A 20 7.79 1.67 -1.07
C ALA A 20 8.82 1.68 0.07
N TRP A 21 8.48 1.05 1.19
CA TRP A 21 9.35 0.98 2.36
C TRP A 21 9.16 -0.33 3.13
N ASN A 22 10.28 -0.93 3.55
CA ASN A 22 10.29 -1.99 4.54
C ASN A 22 10.29 -1.35 5.93
N VAL A 23 9.16 -1.40 6.62
CA VAL A 23 8.97 -0.75 7.92
C VAL A 23 9.47 -1.59 9.09
N ARG A 24 9.85 -2.85 8.85
CA ARG A 24 10.26 -3.86 9.82
C ARG A 24 9.21 -4.25 10.86
N THR A 25 8.31 -3.38 11.23
CA THR A 25 7.11 -3.64 12.01
C THR A 25 6.28 -2.37 12.19
N THR A 26 4.98 -2.52 12.28
CA THR A 26 4.05 -1.45 12.67
C THR A 26 3.44 -1.70 14.05
N ASN A 27 3.87 -2.75 14.74
CA ASN A 27 3.44 -3.04 16.10
C ASN A 27 4.23 -2.20 17.10
N ASP A 28 3.53 -1.71 18.11
CA ASP A 28 4.18 -1.18 19.30
C ASP A 28 4.74 -2.34 20.13
N SER A 29 5.99 -2.27 20.51
CA SER A 29 6.59 -3.28 21.38
C SER A 29 6.19 -3.05 22.83
N VAL A 30 6.26 -4.10 23.67
CA VAL A 30 6.02 -4.01 25.12
C VAL A 30 6.97 -3.01 25.79
N ASN A 31 8.15 -2.79 25.19
CA ASN A 31 9.18 -1.86 25.65
C ASN A 31 9.18 -0.53 24.88
N TRP A 32 8.07 -0.21 24.21
CA TRP A 32 7.93 1.03 23.46
C TRP A 32 7.95 2.23 24.40
N ARG A 33 9.05 2.99 24.34
CA ARG A 33 9.26 4.13 25.25
C ARG A 33 8.73 5.47 24.72
N ARG A 34 8.24 5.48 23.48
CA ARG A 34 7.71 6.72 22.88
C ARG A 34 6.23 6.85 23.20
N PRO A 35 5.74 8.07 23.45
CA PRO A 35 4.32 8.31 23.77
C PRO A 35 3.40 8.08 22.55
N GLU A 36 3.94 8.13 21.34
CA GLU A 36 3.19 7.95 20.10
C GLU A 36 3.26 6.50 19.62
N ARG A 37 2.17 6.02 19.01
CA ARG A 37 2.14 4.72 18.33
C ARG A 37 3.12 4.70 17.14
N ALA A 38 3.63 3.53 16.79
CA ALA A 38 4.51 3.35 15.63
C ALA A 38 3.84 3.83 14.33
N THR A 39 2.54 3.56 14.15
CA THR A 39 1.76 4.02 13.00
C THR A 39 1.61 5.54 12.94
N ALA A 40 1.47 6.22 14.07
CA ALA A 40 1.41 7.67 14.12
C ALA A 40 2.75 8.32 13.71
N ILE A 41 3.86 7.72 14.12
CA ILE A 41 5.19 8.17 13.73
C ILE A 41 5.39 7.99 12.21
N ILE A 42 5.03 6.83 11.68
CA ILE A 42 5.09 6.56 10.23
C ILE A 42 4.25 7.61 9.48
N SER A 43 3.01 7.84 9.90
CA SER A 43 2.12 8.82 9.25
C SER A 43 2.72 10.23 9.25
N ARG A 44 3.36 10.63 10.34
CA ARG A 44 4.03 11.93 10.44
C ARG A 44 5.20 12.05 9.47
N GLU A 45 6.07 11.05 9.40
CA GLU A 45 7.22 11.02 8.47
C GLU A 45 6.75 11.05 7.01
N LEU A 46 5.70 10.30 6.67
CA LEU A 46 5.09 10.32 5.33
C LEU A 46 4.49 11.68 4.99
N GLY A 47 3.84 12.33 5.94
CA GLY A 47 3.29 13.68 5.77
C GLY A 47 4.37 14.71 5.48
N SER A 48 5.52 14.63 6.16
CA SER A 48 6.66 15.51 5.95
C SER A 48 7.26 15.36 4.54
N ALA A 49 7.24 14.15 3.99
CA ALA A 49 7.74 13.86 2.65
C ALA A 49 6.70 14.12 1.53
N ASN A 50 5.49 14.55 1.87
CA ASN A 50 4.37 14.79 0.93
C ASN A 50 4.08 13.56 0.04
N ILE A 51 3.98 12.39 0.65
CA ILE A 51 3.74 11.12 -0.03
C ILE A 51 2.26 10.78 0.06
N ASP A 52 1.66 10.44 -1.08
CA ASP A 52 0.23 10.10 -1.18
C ASP A 52 -0.03 8.63 -0.89
N ILE A 53 0.82 7.75 -1.42
CA ILE A 53 0.69 6.30 -1.30
C ILE A 53 2.04 5.70 -0.96
N PHE A 54 2.05 4.90 0.08
CA PHE A 54 3.21 4.15 0.52
C PHE A 54 2.90 2.66 0.54
N ALA A 55 3.60 1.88 -0.28
CA ALA A 55 3.57 0.43 -0.20
C ALA A 55 4.49 -0.02 0.93
N LEU A 56 3.96 -0.78 1.87
CA LEU A 56 4.64 -1.23 3.08
C LEU A 56 4.94 -2.72 3.01
N SER A 57 6.12 -3.10 3.46
CA SER A 57 6.51 -4.50 3.69
C SER A 57 7.04 -4.70 5.11
N GLU A 58 7.01 -5.94 5.57
CA GLU A 58 7.32 -6.34 6.95
C GLU A 58 6.47 -5.61 8.01
N VAL A 59 5.19 -5.46 7.73
CA VAL A 59 4.23 -4.83 8.65
C VAL A 59 4.10 -5.61 9.95
N ARG A 60 4.26 -6.94 9.90
CA ARG A 60 4.30 -7.88 11.04
C ARG A 60 3.09 -7.82 11.96
N ARG A 61 1.92 -7.56 11.38
CA ARG A 61 0.63 -7.65 12.09
C ARG A 61 -0.10 -8.93 11.71
N GLU A 62 -0.94 -9.40 12.62
CA GLU A 62 -1.86 -10.50 12.35
C GLU A 62 -3.05 -10.02 11.55
N SER A 63 -3.62 -10.94 10.76
CA SER A 63 -4.87 -10.71 10.03
C SER A 63 -4.83 -9.50 9.10
N THR A 64 -5.98 -9.04 8.68
CA THR A 64 -6.17 -7.80 7.93
C THR A 64 -6.75 -6.73 8.83
N GLY A 65 -6.42 -5.49 8.55
CA GLY A 65 -6.97 -4.39 9.31
C GLY A 65 -6.50 -3.03 8.82
N ASN A 66 -6.91 -2.01 9.55
CA ASN A 66 -6.47 -0.66 9.29
C ASN A 66 -6.43 0.18 10.57
N VAL A 67 -5.73 1.29 10.50
CA VAL A 67 -5.72 2.32 11.54
C VAL A 67 -5.69 3.70 10.87
N ILE A 68 -6.54 4.58 11.35
CA ILE A 68 -6.61 5.97 10.89
C ILE A 68 -5.68 6.81 11.75
N GLU A 69 -4.69 7.42 11.12
CA GLU A 69 -3.81 8.40 11.72
C GLU A 69 -4.13 9.81 11.19
N LYS A 70 -3.51 10.83 11.75
CA LYS A 70 -3.84 12.23 11.42
C LYS A 70 -3.70 12.58 9.93
N GLY A 71 -2.68 12.02 9.24
CA GLY A 71 -2.39 12.33 7.84
C GLY A 71 -2.65 11.19 6.87
N HIS A 72 -2.61 9.96 7.35
CA HIS A 72 -2.71 8.74 6.55
C HIS A 72 -3.57 7.70 7.24
N THR A 73 -4.20 6.85 6.45
CA THR A 73 -4.77 5.59 6.93
C THR A 73 -3.86 4.46 6.50
N ILE A 74 -3.48 3.60 7.45
CA ILE A 74 -2.59 2.48 7.23
C ILE A 74 -3.43 1.21 7.18
N TYR A 75 -3.37 0.51 6.07
CA TYR A 75 -4.03 -0.77 5.83
C TYR A 75 -2.98 -1.87 5.77
N TRP A 76 -3.32 -3.06 6.27
CA TRP A 76 -2.40 -4.20 6.22
C TRP A 76 -3.10 -5.51 5.92
N SER A 77 -2.32 -6.43 5.35
CA SER A 77 -2.61 -7.83 5.18
C SER A 77 -1.50 -8.63 5.83
N GLY A 78 -1.78 -9.22 6.96
CA GLY A 78 -0.84 -10.01 7.75
C GLY A 78 -1.21 -11.48 7.76
N GLY A 79 -0.29 -12.28 8.26
CA GLY A 79 -0.44 -13.71 8.48
C GLY A 79 -0.61 -14.06 9.94
N VAL A 80 -0.65 -15.36 10.22
CA VAL A 80 -0.74 -15.89 11.60
C VAL A 80 0.58 -15.70 12.34
N THR A 81 1.71 -15.78 11.64
CA THR A 81 3.05 -15.84 12.24
C THR A 81 3.72 -14.48 12.50
N LYS A 82 3.15 -13.38 12.07
CA LYS A 82 3.75 -12.03 12.15
C LYS A 82 5.17 -11.91 11.55
N GLU A 83 5.55 -12.81 10.64
CA GLU A 83 6.88 -12.79 10.00
C GLU A 83 6.95 -11.89 8.79
N ALA A 84 5.85 -11.78 8.07
CA ALA A 84 5.72 -10.99 6.87
C ALA A 84 4.74 -9.81 7.10
N GLY A 85 3.82 -9.61 6.23
CA GLY A 85 2.83 -8.56 6.25
C GLY A 85 3.17 -7.47 5.27
N VAL A 86 2.19 -7.16 4.43
CA VAL A 86 2.23 -6.07 3.46
C VAL A 86 1.11 -5.09 3.74
N GLY A 87 1.22 -3.89 3.21
CA GLY A 87 0.18 -2.89 3.43
C GLY A 87 0.35 -1.67 2.55
N PHE A 88 -0.54 -0.73 2.79
CA PHE A 88 -0.49 0.61 2.22
C PHE A 88 -0.74 1.65 3.30
N ALA A 89 0.06 2.71 3.31
CA ALA A 89 -0.32 3.95 3.97
C ALA A 89 -0.79 4.92 2.89
N ILE A 90 -2.03 5.38 2.99
CA ILE A 90 -2.68 6.23 1.99
C ILE A 90 -3.06 7.53 2.64
N SER A 91 -2.71 8.66 2.02
CA SER A 91 -3.07 9.96 2.56
C SER A 91 -4.59 10.11 2.68
N ASN A 92 -5.04 10.64 3.80
CA ASN A 92 -6.48 10.84 4.05
C ASN A 92 -7.10 11.78 3.02
N ARG A 93 -6.32 12.73 2.50
CA ARG A 93 -6.73 13.59 1.40
C ARG A 93 -7.06 12.80 0.14
N LEU A 94 -6.23 11.82 -0.22
CA LEU A 94 -6.47 10.97 -1.39
C LEU A 94 -7.70 10.08 -1.18
N ILE A 95 -7.86 9.48 -0.02
CA ILE A 95 -9.02 8.64 0.34
C ILE A 95 -10.33 9.43 0.19
N ASN A 96 -10.34 10.68 0.62
CA ASN A 96 -11.54 11.52 0.57
C ASN A 96 -11.92 11.97 -0.86
N ASN A 97 -10.98 11.93 -1.79
CA ASN A 97 -11.18 12.47 -3.15
C ASN A 97 -11.12 11.42 -4.27
N THR A 98 -10.92 10.15 -3.92
CA THR A 98 -10.73 9.07 -4.90
C THR A 98 -11.44 7.81 -4.40
N THR A 99 -12.04 7.07 -5.30
CA THR A 99 -12.54 5.72 -4.95
C THR A 99 -11.37 4.78 -4.83
N ILE A 100 -11.22 4.17 -3.66
CA ILE A 100 -10.21 3.16 -3.39
C ILE A 100 -10.86 1.81 -3.10
N ASP A 101 -10.24 0.76 -3.60
CA ASP A 101 -10.58 -0.63 -3.31
C ASP A 101 -9.30 -1.37 -2.92
N LEU A 102 -9.33 -2.04 -1.79
CA LEU A 102 -8.19 -2.76 -1.21
C LEU A 102 -8.50 -4.25 -1.15
N LEU A 103 -7.67 -5.06 -1.79
CA LEU A 103 -7.78 -6.50 -1.80
C LEU A 103 -6.56 -7.13 -1.11
N PRO A 104 -6.71 -7.61 0.13
CA PRO A 104 -5.71 -8.44 0.76
C PRO A 104 -5.73 -9.85 0.12
N VAL A 105 -4.66 -10.22 -0.55
CA VAL A 105 -4.53 -11.52 -1.22
C VAL A 105 -3.86 -12.52 -0.29
N SER A 106 -2.77 -12.11 0.37
CA SER A 106 -2.03 -12.90 1.35
C SER A 106 -1.23 -11.98 2.28
N ASP A 107 -0.47 -12.54 3.20
CA ASP A 107 0.49 -11.79 4.01
C ASP A 107 1.69 -11.24 3.21
N ARG A 108 1.75 -11.55 1.92
CA ARG A 108 2.83 -11.13 1.00
C ARG A 108 2.36 -10.35 -0.21
N ILE A 109 1.05 -10.28 -0.43
CA ILE A 109 0.48 -9.59 -1.60
C ILE A 109 -0.79 -8.84 -1.17
N MET A 110 -0.83 -7.55 -1.44
CA MET A 110 -2.00 -6.70 -1.27
C MET A 110 -2.18 -5.80 -2.48
N VAL A 111 -3.39 -5.65 -2.95
CA VAL A 111 -3.72 -4.84 -4.13
C VAL A 111 -4.47 -3.59 -3.70
N LEU A 112 -4.07 -2.47 -4.25
CA LEU A 112 -4.79 -1.20 -4.19
C LEU A 112 -5.28 -0.84 -5.59
N ARG A 113 -6.55 -0.58 -5.72
CA ARG A 113 -7.18 -0.06 -6.93
C ARG A 113 -7.66 1.36 -6.68
N LEU A 114 -7.29 2.27 -7.56
CA LEU A 114 -7.70 3.66 -7.53
C LEU A 114 -8.52 3.96 -8.77
N THR A 115 -9.66 4.60 -8.60
CA THR A 115 -10.50 5.05 -9.69
C THR A 115 -10.78 6.54 -9.53
N SER A 116 -10.24 7.33 -10.47
CA SER A 116 -10.42 8.78 -10.56
C SER A 116 -10.46 9.19 -12.04
N GLY A 117 -11.47 8.68 -12.76
CA GLY A 117 -11.53 8.76 -14.22
C GLY A 117 -10.74 7.62 -14.88
N ASP A 118 -9.45 7.55 -14.68
CA ASP A 118 -8.61 6.42 -15.07
C ASP A 118 -8.52 5.38 -13.94
N PHE A 119 -8.21 4.14 -14.33
CA PHE A 119 -7.99 3.04 -13.40
C PHE A 119 -6.50 2.79 -13.18
N LEU A 120 -6.08 2.77 -11.91
CA LEU A 120 -4.72 2.44 -11.50
C LEU A 120 -4.74 1.28 -10.51
N LYS A 121 -4.00 0.23 -10.81
CA LYS A 121 -3.77 -0.90 -9.92
C LYS A 121 -2.32 -0.88 -9.42
N ILE A 122 -2.15 -0.90 -8.10
CA ILE A 122 -0.85 -0.95 -7.41
C ILE A 122 -0.82 -2.23 -6.58
N VAL A 123 0.28 -2.96 -6.65
CA VAL A 123 0.46 -4.22 -5.91
C VAL A 123 1.62 -4.06 -4.94
N SER A 124 1.35 -4.15 -3.65
CA SER A 124 2.37 -4.25 -2.62
C SER A 124 2.77 -5.70 -2.44
N VAL A 125 4.06 -5.99 -2.56
CA VAL A 125 4.59 -7.35 -2.62
C VAL A 125 5.80 -7.49 -1.69
N TYR A 126 5.83 -8.60 -0.93
CA TYR A 126 6.97 -9.01 -0.13
C TYR A 126 7.33 -10.46 -0.43
N GLY A 127 8.32 -10.66 -1.31
CA GLY A 127 8.72 -11.99 -1.76
C GLY A 127 9.24 -12.89 -0.65
N PRO A 128 9.10 -14.22 -0.78
CA PRO A 128 9.72 -15.17 0.13
C PRO A 128 11.24 -15.10 0.01
N THR A 129 11.93 -15.30 1.14
CA THR A 129 13.39 -15.35 1.14
C THR A 129 13.91 -16.60 0.43
N MET A 130 15.19 -16.59 0.05
CA MET A 130 15.84 -17.74 -0.62
C MET A 130 15.80 -19.03 0.19
N GLN A 131 15.72 -18.90 1.53
CA GLN A 131 15.71 -20.04 2.47
C GLN A 131 14.33 -20.70 2.60
N ARG A 132 13.26 -20.07 2.07
CA ARG A 132 11.93 -20.69 2.13
C ARG A 132 11.84 -21.89 1.19
N PRO A 133 11.01 -22.89 1.53
CA PRO A 133 10.77 -24.06 0.67
C PRO A 133 10.32 -23.67 -0.73
N ASP A 134 10.69 -24.45 -1.73
CA ASP A 134 10.39 -24.14 -3.13
C ASP A 134 8.87 -24.10 -3.39
N ASN A 135 8.08 -24.98 -2.74
CA ASN A 135 6.62 -24.95 -2.84
C ASN A 135 6.01 -23.62 -2.36
N GLU A 136 6.55 -22.99 -1.31
CA GLU A 136 6.09 -21.68 -0.87
C GLU A 136 6.42 -20.59 -1.90
N LYS A 137 7.59 -20.67 -2.51
CA LYS A 137 8.00 -19.75 -3.58
C LYS A 137 7.11 -19.90 -4.81
N GLU A 138 6.83 -21.13 -5.22
CA GLU A 138 5.95 -21.42 -6.35
C GLU A 138 4.54 -20.87 -6.13
N LEU A 139 3.93 -21.13 -4.98
CA LEU A 139 2.61 -20.61 -4.61
C LEU A 139 2.58 -19.08 -4.59
N PHE A 140 3.65 -18.45 -4.12
CA PHE A 140 3.76 -16.99 -4.13
C PHE A 140 3.77 -16.43 -5.55
N TYR A 141 4.61 -16.96 -6.44
CA TYR A 141 4.69 -16.49 -7.82
C TYR A 141 3.44 -16.80 -8.63
N GLU A 142 2.78 -17.94 -8.37
CA GLU A 142 1.49 -18.27 -8.98
C GLU A 142 0.42 -17.26 -8.57
N SER A 143 0.30 -16.95 -7.28
CA SER A 143 -0.63 -15.95 -6.75
C SER A 143 -0.35 -14.56 -7.32
N LEU A 144 0.91 -14.17 -7.40
CA LEU A 144 1.32 -12.89 -7.97
C LEU A 144 0.95 -12.80 -9.46
N ASN A 145 1.20 -13.86 -10.21
CA ASN A 145 0.85 -13.94 -11.63
C ASN A 145 -0.67 -13.81 -11.85
N GLN A 146 -1.48 -14.46 -11.02
CA GLN A 146 -2.94 -14.32 -11.05
C GLN A 146 -3.37 -12.87 -10.79
N VAL A 147 -2.77 -12.22 -9.80
CA VAL A 147 -3.06 -10.81 -9.47
C VAL A 147 -2.69 -9.88 -10.61
N ILE A 148 -1.53 -10.07 -11.23
CA ILE A 148 -1.07 -9.22 -12.34
C ILE A 148 -1.98 -9.35 -13.54
N ASN A 149 -2.44 -10.55 -13.85
CA ASN A 149 -3.28 -10.84 -15.02
C ASN A 149 -4.78 -10.61 -14.78
N SER A 150 -5.20 -10.37 -13.55
CA SER A 150 -6.59 -10.00 -13.26
C SER A 150 -6.85 -8.54 -13.63
N THR A 151 -7.95 -8.29 -14.30
CA THR A 151 -8.44 -6.94 -14.61
C THR A 151 -9.04 -6.25 -13.40
#